data_aea08174e33331b9150cd2c3ab775f66
#
_entry.id   aea08174e33331b9150cd2c3ab775f66
#
_cell.length_a   1.000
_cell.length_b   1.000
_cell.length_c   1.000
_cell.angle_alpha   90.00
_cell.angle_beta   90.00
_cell.angle_gamma   90.00
#
_symmetry.space_group_name_H-M   'P 1'
#
loop_
_entity.id
_entity.type
_entity.pdbx_description
1 polymer ?
#
loop_
_entity_poly.entity_id
_entity_poly.type
_entity_poly.pdbx_seq_one_letter_code
_entity_poly.pdbx_strand_id
1 'polypeptide(L)'
;MMLVAVPQMMAQQQKEDKRSKTIFVYPEFKDAKVLQPFGRFVKAKANILYKNAALCFIQDGKVLQAYTKNLLGVEFDSVKYMKVDSMMGRVVASKDYNFLVCVTTIDRKRYEDEPWGGDRLPYFQIQDLGLFLELDSDKHGDAKGYPLKDKYYFIVKGTVVPAVESKFKKVVRPDMKQAFKSLMADRWWSWTDEASLRQLLEYLPK
;
A
#
# COMPACT_ATOMS: atom_id res chain seq x y z
N MET A 1 -32.38 -42.65 17.50
CA MET A 1 -31.34 -42.17 16.58
C MET A 1 -31.34 -40.65 16.67
N MET A 2 -30.43 -40.09 17.53
CA MET A 2 -30.34 -38.65 17.78
C MET A 2 -29.36 -38.04 16.79
N LEU A 3 -29.85 -37.15 15.93
CA LEU A 3 -28.99 -36.31 15.07
C LEU A 3 -28.40 -35.18 15.92
N VAL A 4 -27.10 -35.25 16.15
CA VAL A 4 -26.33 -34.16 16.76
C VAL A 4 -26.00 -33.15 15.65
N ALA A 5 -26.67 -32.01 15.68
CA ALA A 5 -26.33 -30.88 14.83
C ALA A 5 -25.05 -30.24 15.35
N VAL A 6 -23.97 -30.37 14.60
CA VAL A 6 -22.70 -29.64 14.84
C VAL A 6 -22.90 -28.21 14.37
N PRO A 7 -22.79 -27.18 15.23
CA PRO A 7 -22.78 -25.79 14.78
C PRO A 7 -21.50 -25.52 13.99
N GLN A 8 -21.63 -25.22 12.70
CA GLN A 8 -20.57 -24.66 11.92
C GLN A 8 -20.24 -23.27 12.49
N MET A 9 -19.18 -23.19 13.28
CA MET A 9 -18.57 -21.93 13.65
C MET A 9 -18.04 -21.28 12.37
N MET A 10 -18.76 -20.29 11.87
CA MET A 10 -18.24 -19.32 10.92
C MET A 10 -17.08 -18.60 11.60
N ALA A 11 -15.88 -19.00 11.29
CA ALA A 11 -14.68 -18.24 11.61
C ALA A 11 -14.75 -16.93 10.85
N GLN A 12 -15.26 -15.89 11.48
CA GLN A 12 -15.01 -14.52 11.06
C GLN A 12 -13.48 -14.35 11.12
N GLN A 13 -12.83 -14.31 9.97
CA GLN A 13 -11.45 -13.87 9.87
C GLN A 13 -11.40 -12.46 10.45
N GLN A 14 -11.02 -12.36 11.71
CA GLN A 14 -10.64 -11.08 12.32
C GLN A 14 -9.48 -10.55 11.46
N LYS A 15 -9.78 -9.49 10.73
CA LYS A 15 -8.77 -8.77 9.95
C LYS A 15 -7.70 -8.36 10.95
N GLU A 16 -6.53 -9.00 10.87
CA GLU A 16 -5.41 -8.74 11.77
C GLU A 16 -5.18 -7.22 11.86
N ASP A 17 -5.09 -6.73 13.08
CA ASP A 17 -4.91 -5.31 13.35
C ASP A 17 -3.47 -4.91 12.98
N LYS A 18 -3.30 -4.58 11.70
CA LYS A 18 -2.01 -4.20 11.13
C LYS A 18 -1.54 -2.87 11.73
N ARG A 19 -0.42 -2.89 12.42
CA ARG A 19 0.18 -1.71 13.06
C ARG A 19 1.67 -1.59 12.79
N SER A 20 2.19 -0.38 12.92
CA SER A 20 3.63 -0.08 12.90
C SER A 20 4.02 0.71 14.13
N LYS A 21 5.20 0.42 14.68
CA LYS A 21 5.81 1.21 15.76
C LYS A 21 6.59 2.41 15.24
N THR A 22 6.76 2.50 13.94
CA THR A 22 7.50 3.58 13.27
C THR A 22 6.63 4.25 12.22
N ILE A 23 6.94 5.51 11.90
CA ILE A 23 6.28 6.26 10.83
C ILE A 23 6.76 5.86 9.43
N PHE A 24 7.84 5.08 9.36
CA PHE A 24 8.41 4.56 8.13
C PHE A 24 8.17 3.06 7.99
N VAL A 25 8.22 2.57 6.75
CA VAL A 25 8.07 1.13 6.43
C VAL A 25 9.21 0.31 7.01
N TYR A 26 10.43 0.82 6.94
CA TYR A 26 11.61 0.18 7.52
C TYR A 26 12.06 0.93 8.77
N PRO A 27 12.58 0.21 9.79
CA PRO A 27 13.11 0.85 10.99
C PRO A 27 14.22 1.85 10.70
N GLU A 28 15.01 1.59 9.66
CA GLU A 28 16.13 2.41 9.21
C GLU A 28 16.05 2.70 7.72
N PHE A 29 16.72 3.78 7.29
CA PHE A 29 16.89 4.07 5.86
C PHE A 29 17.84 3.06 5.22
N LYS A 30 17.34 2.36 4.19
CA LYS A 30 18.05 1.31 3.48
C LYS A 30 18.64 1.78 2.16
N ASP A 31 19.67 1.09 1.70
CA ASP A 31 20.16 1.27 0.35
C ASP A 31 19.07 0.90 -0.66
N ALA A 32 18.83 1.79 -1.58
CA ALA A 32 17.74 1.66 -2.56
C ALA A 32 18.17 2.12 -3.95
N LYS A 33 17.55 1.53 -4.97
CA LYS A 33 17.63 2.00 -6.36
C LYS A 33 16.34 2.77 -6.66
N VAL A 34 16.45 4.07 -6.80
CA VAL A 34 15.35 4.95 -7.19
C VAL A 34 15.24 4.96 -8.70
N LEU A 35 14.19 4.38 -9.24
CA LEU A 35 13.98 4.15 -10.67
C LEU A 35 13.45 5.41 -11.35
N GLN A 36 14.07 5.79 -12.45
CA GLN A 36 13.73 6.94 -13.26
C GLN A 36 13.41 6.53 -14.71
N PRO A 37 12.79 7.40 -15.51
CA PRO A 37 12.53 7.14 -16.93
C PRO A 37 13.82 6.78 -17.70
N PHE A 38 13.63 6.09 -18.82
CA PHE A 38 14.70 5.67 -19.74
C PHE A 38 15.75 4.73 -19.12
N GLY A 39 15.33 3.85 -18.19
CA GLY A 39 16.20 2.85 -17.56
C GLY A 39 17.26 3.43 -16.60
N ARG A 40 17.19 4.73 -16.29
CA ARG A 40 18.11 5.36 -15.32
C ARG A 40 17.69 5.04 -13.90
N PHE A 41 18.66 5.04 -13.00
CA PHE A 41 18.40 4.93 -11.56
C PHE A 41 19.43 5.75 -10.77
N VAL A 42 19.04 6.12 -9.55
CA VAL A 42 19.92 6.75 -8.55
C VAL A 42 19.98 5.83 -7.33
N LYS A 43 21.17 5.63 -6.78
CA LYS A 43 21.33 4.95 -5.49
C LYS A 43 21.20 5.97 -4.38
N ALA A 44 20.40 5.65 -3.37
CA ALA A 44 20.20 6.52 -2.21
C ALA A 44 19.86 5.68 -0.97
N LYS A 45 20.13 6.22 0.22
CA LYS A 45 19.53 5.70 1.45
C LYS A 45 18.11 6.23 1.55
N ALA A 46 17.13 5.34 1.45
CA ALA A 46 15.72 5.71 1.32
C ALA A 46 14.78 4.91 2.24
N ASN A 47 13.57 5.39 2.40
CA ASN A 47 12.50 4.74 3.13
C ASN A 47 11.14 5.22 2.58
N ILE A 48 10.04 4.56 2.95
CA ILE A 48 8.67 4.97 2.59
C ILE A 48 7.98 5.48 3.86
N LEU A 49 7.44 6.69 3.79
CA LEU A 49 6.72 7.32 4.89
C LEU A 49 5.26 6.85 4.92
N TYR A 50 4.79 6.27 6.01
CA TYR A 50 3.41 5.78 6.12
C TYR A 50 2.34 6.89 6.09
N LYS A 51 2.67 8.13 6.42
CA LYS A 51 1.70 9.24 6.42
C LYS A 51 0.99 9.39 5.08
N ASN A 52 1.76 9.39 3.99
CA ASN A 52 1.28 9.65 2.62
C ASN A 52 1.88 8.69 1.59
N ALA A 53 2.49 7.61 2.04
CA ALA A 53 3.22 6.63 1.22
C ALA A 53 4.29 7.28 0.31
N ALA A 54 4.90 8.38 0.74
CA ALA A 54 5.92 9.07 -0.02
C ALA A 54 7.28 8.38 0.13
N LEU A 55 8.09 8.45 -0.93
CA LEU A 55 9.51 8.10 -0.87
C LEU A 55 10.26 9.22 -0.18
N CYS A 56 11.01 8.87 0.88
CA CYS A 56 11.95 9.73 1.57
C CYS A 56 13.37 9.22 1.38
N PHE A 57 14.35 10.11 1.35
CA PHE A 57 15.77 9.77 1.22
C PHE A 57 16.63 10.70 2.07
N ILE A 58 17.83 10.24 2.41
CA ILE A 58 18.80 11.04 3.15
C ILE A 58 19.74 11.74 2.16
N GLN A 59 19.87 13.06 2.30
CA GLN A 59 20.84 13.89 1.61
C GLN A 59 21.42 14.91 2.59
N ASP A 60 22.72 14.99 2.67
CA ASP A 60 23.46 15.91 3.56
C ASP A 60 22.98 15.83 5.03
N GLY A 61 22.73 14.61 5.52
CA GLY A 61 22.23 14.34 6.87
C GLY A 61 20.77 14.72 7.12
N LYS A 62 20.04 15.14 6.08
CA LYS A 62 18.63 15.54 6.18
C LYS A 62 17.73 14.54 5.48
N VAL A 63 16.55 14.32 6.04
CA VAL A 63 15.52 13.51 5.40
C VAL A 63 14.70 14.40 4.48
N LEU A 64 14.68 14.07 3.19
CA LEU A 64 13.95 14.79 2.16
C LEU A 64 12.89 13.88 1.54
N GLN A 65 11.72 14.45 1.19
CA GLN A 65 10.72 13.75 0.40
C GLN A 65 11.04 13.89 -1.09
N ALA A 66 10.97 12.78 -1.82
CA ALA A 66 11.26 12.77 -3.25
C ALA A 66 10.14 13.44 -4.07
N TYR A 67 10.55 14.24 -5.06
CA TYR A 67 9.63 14.73 -6.08
C TYR A 67 9.20 13.59 -7.00
N THR A 68 7.90 13.43 -7.20
CA THR A 68 7.36 12.30 -7.95
C THR A 68 7.41 12.46 -9.47
N LYS A 69 7.73 13.64 -10.01
CA LYS A 69 7.67 13.93 -11.46
C LYS A 69 8.51 12.98 -12.30
N ASN A 70 9.74 12.68 -11.87
CA ASN A 70 10.69 11.81 -12.59
C ASN A 70 10.90 10.47 -11.87
N LEU A 71 9.97 10.05 -11.03
CA LEU A 71 10.06 8.84 -10.25
C LEU A 71 9.12 7.78 -10.84
N LEU A 72 9.63 6.60 -11.15
CA LEU A 72 8.85 5.44 -11.58
C LEU A 72 8.59 4.46 -10.43
N GLY A 73 9.55 4.37 -9.50
CA GLY A 73 9.47 3.45 -8.38
C GLY A 73 10.78 3.41 -7.59
N VAL A 74 10.88 2.49 -6.66
CA VAL A 74 12.08 2.24 -5.88
C VAL A 74 12.21 0.75 -5.58
N GLU A 75 13.44 0.26 -5.56
CA GLU A 75 13.77 -1.12 -5.21
C GLU A 75 14.65 -1.12 -3.95
N PHE A 76 14.19 -1.86 -2.93
CA PHE A 76 14.91 -2.15 -1.70
C PHE A 76 15.19 -3.66 -1.68
N ASP A 77 16.44 -4.06 -1.84
CA ASP A 77 16.83 -5.48 -1.94
C ASP A 77 15.92 -6.23 -2.95
N SER A 78 15.07 -7.13 -2.45
CA SER A 78 14.10 -7.90 -3.24
C SER A 78 12.70 -7.29 -3.33
N VAL A 79 12.45 -6.17 -2.63
CA VAL A 79 11.13 -5.53 -2.56
C VAL A 79 11.04 -4.35 -3.50
N LYS A 80 10.09 -4.42 -4.42
CA LYS A 80 9.84 -3.36 -5.41
C LYS A 80 8.61 -2.55 -5.05
N TYR A 81 8.74 -1.24 -5.15
CA TYR A 81 7.63 -0.30 -5.07
C TYR A 81 7.48 0.41 -6.41
N MET A 82 6.25 0.62 -6.82
CA MET A 82 5.92 1.39 -8.02
C MET A 82 5.16 2.65 -7.64
N LYS A 83 5.31 3.67 -8.47
CA LYS A 83 4.60 4.92 -8.32
C LYS A 83 3.10 4.72 -8.60
N VAL A 84 2.27 5.19 -7.68
CA VAL A 84 0.81 5.29 -7.78
C VAL A 84 0.45 6.75 -7.50
N ASP A 85 0.27 7.55 -8.55
CA ASP A 85 0.13 9.01 -8.47
C ASP A 85 1.34 9.66 -7.75
N SER A 86 1.16 10.17 -6.54
CA SER A 86 2.24 10.72 -5.68
C SER A 86 2.76 9.74 -4.64
N MET A 87 2.21 8.52 -4.59
CA MET A 87 2.48 7.51 -3.57
C MET A 87 3.37 6.39 -4.10
N MET A 88 3.97 5.63 -3.19
CA MET A 88 4.69 4.38 -3.47
C MET A 88 3.84 3.19 -3.04
N GLY A 89 3.51 2.31 -3.99
CA GLY A 89 2.82 1.06 -3.73
C GLY A 89 3.78 -0.12 -3.84
N ARG A 90 3.82 -0.99 -2.82
CA ARG A 90 4.59 -2.24 -2.85
C ARG A 90 4.00 -3.18 -3.91
N VAL A 91 4.83 -3.68 -4.80
CA VAL A 91 4.41 -4.68 -5.78
C VAL A 91 4.08 -5.98 -5.06
N VAL A 92 2.85 -6.42 -5.22
CA VAL A 92 2.30 -7.63 -4.60
C VAL A 92 2.35 -8.80 -5.56
N ALA A 93 1.99 -8.53 -6.82
CA ALA A 93 2.03 -9.51 -7.90
C ALA A 93 2.19 -8.79 -9.24
N SER A 94 2.65 -9.52 -10.25
CA SER A 94 2.75 -9.01 -11.62
C SER A 94 2.49 -10.10 -12.64
N LYS A 95 1.92 -9.70 -13.79
CA LYS A 95 1.73 -10.55 -14.96
C LYS A 95 1.65 -9.70 -16.22
N ASP A 96 2.37 -10.07 -17.27
CA ASP A 96 2.31 -9.44 -18.60
C ASP A 96 2.42 -7.90 -18.55
N TYR A 97 3.41 -7.37 -17.80
CA TYR A 97 3.61 -5.93 -17.54
C TYR A 97 2.47 -5.23 -16.79
N ASN A 98 1.52 -5.99 -16.25
CA ASN A 98 0.52 -5.48 -15.32
C ASN A 98 0.95 -5.79 -13.89
N PHE A 99 0.68 -4.89 -12.96
CA PHE A 99 1.09 -5.01 -11.58
C PHE A 99 -0.10 -4.81 -10.65
N LEU A 100 -0.19 -5.64 -9.61
CA LEU A 100 -0.99 -5.37 -8.42
C LEU A 100 -0.07 -4.73 -7.40
N VAL A 101 -0.43 -3.56 -6.90
CA VAL A 101 0.34 -2.84 -5.91
C VAL A 101 -0.51 -2.50 -4.69
N CYS A 102 0.11 -2.56 -3.52
CA CYS A 102 -0.49 -2.23 -2.23
C CYS A 102 0.14 -0.95 -1.69
N VAL A 103 -0.64 0.09 -1.52
CA VAL A 103 -0.27 1.35 -0.85
C VAL A 103 -0.71 1.25 0.59
N THR A 104 0.25 1.23 1.51
CA THR A 104 0.00 1.18 2.96
C THR A 104 0.20 2.57 3.54
N THR A 105 -0.79 3.06 4.28
CA THR A 105 -0.73 4.36 4.96
C THR A 105 -1.23 4.22 6.41
N ILE A 106 -0.92 5.21 7.25
CA ILE A 106 -1.55 5.31 8.57
C ILE A 106 -3.06 5.50 8.37
N ASP A 107 -3.86 4.75 9.10
CA ASP A 107 -5.30 4.97 9.19
C ASP A 107 -5.58 6.10 10.18
N ARG A 108 -5.54 7.33 9.63
CA ARG A 108 -5.69 8.54 10.43
C ARG A 108 -7.00 8.57 11.21
N LYS A 109 -8.11 8.17 10.58
CA LYS A 109 -9.42 8.16 11.26
C LYS A 109 -9.41 7.25 12.46
N ARG A 110 -8.94 6.01 12.28
CA ARG A 110 -8.84 5.04 13.36
C ARG A 110 -7.87 5.51 14.45
N TYR A 111 -6.76 6.13 14.07
CA TYR A 111 -5.78 6.68 15.01
C TYR A 111 -6.39 7.81 15.87
N GLU A 112 -7.18 8.70 15.27
CA GLU A 112 -7.87 9.81 15.95
C GLU A 112 -9.02 9.31 16.83
N ASP A 113 -9.70 8.23 16.45
CA ASP A 113 -10.84 7.64 17.17
C ASP A 113 -10.38 6.76 18.36
N GLU A 114 -9.10 6.37 18.43
CA GLU A 114 -8.60 5.55 19.53
C GLU A 114 -8.38 6.40 20.82
N PRO A 115 -8.76 5.87 22.02
CA PRO A 115 -8.74 6.65 23.28
C PRO A 115 -7.38 7.25 23.66
N TRP A 116 -6.31 6.72 23.11
CA TRP A 116 -4.92 7.13 23.36
C TRP A 116 -4.27 7.88 22.20
N GLY A 117 -4.95 7.99 21.06
CA GLY A 117 -4.43 8.59 19.83
C GLY A 117 -4.88 10.02 19.59
N GLY A 118 -5.87 10.50 20.33
CA GLY A 118 -6.55 11.78 20.09
C GLY A 118 -5.68 13.02 20.30
N ASP A 119 -4.59 12.93 21.01
CA ASP A 119 -3.70 14.06 21.24
C ASP A 119 -2.39 13.94 20.45
N ARG A 120 -2.49 14.38 19.18
CA ARG A 120 -1.41 15.12 18.55
C ARG A 120 -0.19 14.31 18.12
N LEU A 121 -0.33 13.69 16.98
CA LEU A 121 0.85 13.50 16.16
C LEU A 121 1.26 14.88 15.60
N PRO A 122 2.32 15.52 16.10
CA PRO A 122 2.73 16.87 15.66
C PRO A 122 2.91 16.94 14.15
N TYR A 123 3.34 15.87 13.51
CA TYR A 123 3.58 15.82 12.07
C TYR A 123 2.29 15.68 11.21
N PHE A 124 1.12 15.36 11.78
CA PHE A 124 -0.14 15.52 11.04
C PHE A 124 -0.59 16.96 10.94
N GLN A 125 -0.13 17.80 11.85
CA GLN A 125 -0.41 19.24 11.82
C GLN A 125 0.59 20.03 10.96
N ILE A 126 1.74 19.47 10.62
CA ILE A 126 2.72 20.11 9.75
C ILE A 126 2.22 19.97 8.31
N GLN A 127 1.54 21.02 7.82
CA GLN A 127 1.03 21.08 6.46
C GLN A 127 2.17 21.15 5.42
N ASP A 128 3.30 21.73 5.77
CA ASP A 128 4.51 21.83 4.97
C ASP A 128 5.56 20.85 5.48
N LEU A 129 5.53 19.64 4.98
CA LEU A 129 6.64 18.72 5.11
C LEU A 129 7.82 19.10 4.19
N GLY A 130 8.05 20.36 4.12
CA GLY A 130 9.29 20.84 3.64
C GLY A 130 10.40 20.51 4.56
N LEU A 131 10.41 19.46 5.40
CA LEU A 131 11.71 19.23 5.75
C LEU A 131 12.20 18.59 7.00
N PHE A 132 11.61 18.63 8.09
CA PHE A 132 12.19 18.07 9.30
C PHE A 132 11.20 17.14 10.02
N LEU A 133 11.28 15.87 9.65
CA LEU A 133 10.91 14.81 10.55
C LEU A 133 12.09 14.68 11.53
N GLU A 134 11.93 15.18 12.76
CA GLU A 134 12.78 14.73 13.83
C GLU A 134 12.51 13.24 14.01
N LEU A 135 13.49 12.42 13.68
CA LEU A 135 13.43 10.97 13.80
C LEU A 135 13.20 10.53 15.26
N ASP A 136 13.45 11.42 16.21
CA ASP A 136 13.24 11.23 17.65
C ASP A 136 11.82 11.58 18.13
N SER A 137 10.95 12.13 17.30
CA SER A 137 9.57 12.46 17.71
C SER A 137 8.67 11.24 17.87
N ASP A 138 9.14 10.05 17.48
CA ASP A 138 8.49 8.76 17.72
C ASP A 138 8.42 8.32 19.19
N LYS A 139 8.87 9.17 20.12
CA LYS A 139 8.79 8.90 21.58
C LYS A 139 7.36 8.82 22.13
N HIS A 140 6.36 9.13 21.33
CA HIS A 140 4.96 8.86 21.63
C HIS A 140 4.49 7.48 21.15
N GLY A 141 5.45 6.57 20.94
CA GLY A 141 5.15 5.18 20.64
C GLY A 141 4.32 4.56 21.75
N ASP A 142 3.00 4.76 21.67
CA ASP A 142 2.07 3.92 22.39
C ASP A 142 2.47 2.48 22.17
N ALA A 143 2.36 1.66 23.21
CA ALA A 143 2.65 0.22 23.12
C ALA A 143 1.95 -0.46 21.93
N LYS A 144 0.87 0.14 21.42
CA LYS A 144 0.06 -0.35 20.28
C LYS A 144 0.61 0.01 18.90
N GLY A 145 1.35 1.10 18.74
CA GLY A 145 1.80 1.62 17.44
C GLY A 145 0.69 2.23 16.57
N TYR A 146 1.05 2.70 15.37
CA TYR A 146 0.15 3.35 14.42
C TYR A 146 -0.71 2.34 13.67
N PRO A 147 -2.05 2.48 13.65
CA PRO A 147 -2.90 1.63 12.84
C PRO A 147 -2.65 1.90 11.36
N LEU A 148 -2.53 0.83 10.57
CA LEU A 148 -2.26 0.92 9.16
C LEU A 148 -3.47 0.46 8.35
N LYS A 149 -3.63 1.07 7.15
CA LYS A 149 -4.59 0.64 6.16
C LYS A 149 -3.92 0.41 4.81
N ASP A 150 -4.37 -0.62 4.13
CA ASP A 150 -3.95 -0.97 2.79
C ASP A 150 -5.01 -0.52 1.77
N LYS A 151 -4.51 0.02 0.65
CA LYS A 151 -5.31 0.27 -0.54
C LYS A 151 -4.61 -0.36 -1.73
N TYR A 152 -5.37 -1.09 -2.53
CA TYR A 152 -4.85 -1.79 -3.69
C TYR A 152 -5.13 -1.02 -4.98
N TYR A 153 -4.17 -1.11 -5.90
CA TYR A 153 -4.26 -0.54 -7.24
C TYR A 153 -3.68 -1.52 -8.23
N PHE A 154 -4.18 -1.45 -9.46
CA PHE A 154 -3.55 -2.10 -10.60
C PHE A 154 -2.80 -1.05 -11.42
N ILE A 155 -1.64 -1.41 -11.93
CA ILE A 155 -0.95 -0.63 -12.96
C ILE A 155 -1.06 -1.44 -14.24
N VAL A 156 -1.91 -0.98 -15.16
CA VAL A 156 -2.22 -1.67 -16.41
C VAL A 156 -1.62 -0.88 -17.55
N LYS A 157 -0.58 -1.42 -18.19
CA LYS A 157 0.15 -0.74 -19.26
C LYS A 157 0.55 0.70 -18.88
N GLY A 158 1.02 0.88 -17.65
CA GLY A 158 1.44 2.19 -17.11
C GLY A 158 0.32 3.08 -16.57
N THR A 159 -0.94 2.68 -16.70
CA THR A 159 -2.09 3.42 -16.17
C THR A 159 -2.49 2.90 -14.79
N VAL A 160 -2.65 3.80 -13.83
CA VAL A 160 -3.09 3.47 -12.47
C VAL A 160 -4.61 3.27 -12.44
N VAL A 161 -5.05 2.12 -11.95
CA VAL A 161 -6.46 1.73 -11.82
C VAL A 161 -6.74 1.33 -10.37
N PRO A 162 -7.59 2.05 -9.63
CA PRO A 162 -7.99 1.63 -8.29
C PRO A 162 -8.62 0.23 -8.29
N ALA A 163 -8.31 -0.58 -7.28
CA ALA A 163 -8.88 -1.91 -7.11
C ALA A 163 -10.33 -1.83 -6.59
N VAL A 164 -11.21 -1.36 -7.46
CA VAL A 164 -12.66 -1.31 -7.25
C VAL A 164 -13.37 -1.73 -8.53
N GLU A 165 -14.49 -2.42 -8.42
CA GLU A 165 -15.21 -3.01 -9.55
C GLU A 165 -15.51 -1.99 -10.66
N SER A 166 -16.04 -0.82 -10.29
CA SER A 166 -16.45 0.22 -11.24
C SER A 166 -15.31 0.76 -12.12
N LYS A 167 -14.06 0.70 -11.62
CA LYS A 167 -12.87 1.11 -12.36
C LYS A 167 -12.23 -0.07 -13.09
N PHE A 168 -12.09 -1.21 -12.41
CA PHE A 168 -11.43 -2.38 -12.96
C PHE A 168 -12.15 -2.97 -14.17
N LYS A 169 -13.51 -3.03 -14.16
CA LYS A 169 -14.30 -3.53 -15.29
C LYS A 169 -14.01 -2.84 -16.64
N LYS A 170 -13.47 -1.60 -16.60
CA LYS A 170 -13.14 -0.83 -17.81
C LYS A 170 -11.88 -1.34 -18.51
N VAL A 171 -11.00 -2.00 -17.77
CA VAL A 171 -9.70 -2.51 -18.26
C VAL A 171 -9.68 -4.03 -18.47
N VAL A 172 -10.79 -4.71 -18.13
CA VAL A 172 -10.95 -6.15 -18.37
C VAL A 172 -10.95 -6.43 -19.88
N ARG A 173 -10.18 -7.43 -20.30
CA ARG A 173 -10.17 -7.90 -21.70
C ARG A 173 -11.58 -8.26 -22.18
N PRO A 174 -11.92 -7.98 -23.45
CA PRO A 174 -13.24 -8.27 -24.01
C PRO A 174 -13.69 -9.73 -23.86
N ASP A 175 -12.76 -10.68 -24.08
CA ASP A 175 -12.99 -12.13 -23.98
C ASP A 175 -13.20 -12.61 -22.53
N MET A 176 -12.77 -11.84 -21.53
CA MET A 176 -12.88 -12.18 -20.11
C MET A 176 -14.05 -11.48 -19.38
N LYS A 177 -14.81 -10.63 -20.06
CA LYS A 177 -15.90 -9.85 -19.42
C LYS A 177 -16.96 -10.72 -18.77
N GLN A 178 -17.36 -11.84 -19.42
CA GLN A 178 -18.36 -12.73 -18.85
C GLN A 178 -17.81 -13.47 -17.63
N ALA A 179 -16.58 -13.98 -17.70
CA ALA A 179 -15.91 -14.63 -16.59
C ALA A 179 -15.73 -13.65 -15.40
N PHE A 180 -15.38 -12.40 -15.69
CA PHE A 180 -15.29 -11.36 -14.66
C PHE A 180 -16.64 -11.10 -13.98
N LYS A 181 -17.74 -11.03 -14.74
CA LYS A 181 -19.09 -10.87 -14.16
C LYS A 181 -19.46 -12.04 -13.24
N SER A 182 -19.12 -13.27 -13.64
CA SER A 182 -19.34 -14.45 -12.80
C SER A 182 -18.50 -14.40 -11.52
N LEU A 183 -17.24 -13.99 -11.62
CA LEU A 183 -16.36 -13.83 -10.45
C LEU A 183 -16.90 -12.79 -9.47
N MET A 184 -17.47 -11.67 -9.96
CA MET A 184 -18.04 -10.63 -9.09
C MET A 184 -19.32 -11.08 -8.37
N ALA A 185 -19.99 -12.12 -8.86
CA ALA A 185 -21.15 -12.73 -8.19
C ALA A 185 -20.73 -13.76 -7.12
N ASP A 186 -19.47 -14.11 -7.02
CA ASP A 186 -18.96 -15.07 -6.05
C ASP A 186 -18.98 -14.47 -4.64
N ARG A 187 -19.57 -15.18 -3.67
CA ARG A 187 -19.65 -14.75 -2.28
C ARG A 187 -18.31 -14.67 -1.57
N TRP A 188 -17.32 -15.40 -2.04
CA TRP A 188 -15.97 -15.45 -1.46
C TRP A 188 -15.03 -14.39 -2.04
N TRP A 189 -15.46 -13.67 -3.05
CA TRP A 189 -14.72 -12.60 -3.68
C TRP A 189 -14.63 -11.37 -2.78
N SER A 190 -13.42 -10.75 -2.71
CA SER A 190 -13.22 -9.53 -1.91
C SER A 190 -12.26 -8.55 -2.59
N TRP A 191 -12.67 -7.30 -2.71
CA TRP A 191 -11.83 -6.19 -3.19
C TRP A 191 -10.79 -5.71 -2.17
N THR A 192 -10.77 -6.26 -0.97
CA THR A 192 -9.81 -5.95 0.10
C THR A 192 -8.91 -7.12 0.45
N ASP A 193 -9.11 -8.26 -0.18
CA ASP A 193 -8.29 -9.45 -0.01
C ASP A 193 -7.24 -9.57 -1.11
N GLU A 194 -5.97 -9.70 -0.72
CA GLU A 194 -4.85 -9.79 -1.64
C GLU A 194 -4.93 -11.02 -2.54
N ALA A 195 -5.35 -12.18 -2.00
CA ALA A 195 -5.43 -13.41 -2.77
C ALA A 195 -6.51 -13.32 -3.86
N SER A 196 -7.67 -12.73 -3.55
CA SER A 196 -8.70 -12.42 -4.53
C SER A 196 -8.19 -11.49 -5.62
N LEU A 197 -7.54 -10.39 -5.23
CA LEU A 197 -7.04 -9.39 -6.18
C LEU A 197 -5.95 -9.92 -7.11
N ARG A 198 -5.09 -10.84 -6.66
CA ARG A 198 -4.07 -11.50 -7.50
C ARG A 198 -4.67 -12.20 -8.70
N GLN A 199 -5.85 -12.82 -8.55
CA GLN A 199 -6.55 -13.51 -9.63
C GLN A 199 -6.94 -12.56 -10.76
N LEU A 200 -7.21 -11.29 -10.46
CA LEU A 200 -7.61 -10.29 -11.45
C LEU A 200 -6.53 -9.99 -12.51
N LEU A 201 -5.27 -10.28 -12.24
CA LEU A 201 -4.21 -10.12 -13.24
C LEU A 201 -4.45 -10.98 -14.49
N GLU A 202 -5.16 -12.10 -14.35
CA GLU A 202 -5.54 -12.97 -15.48
C GLU A 202 -6.55 -12.33 -16.44
N TYR A 203 -7.29 -11.34 -15.97
CA TYR A 203 -8.34 -10.65 -16.71
C TYR A 203 -7.84 -9.42 -17.47
N LEU A 204 -6.57 -9.04 -17.26
CA LEU A 204 -5.98 -7.85 -17.87
C LEU A 204 -5.40 -8.11 -19.26
N PRO A 205 -5.29 -7.08 -20.11
CA PRO A 205 -4.62 -7.18 -21.40
C PRO A 205 -3.16 -7.64 -21.26
N LYS A 206 -2.70 -8.44 -22.20
CA LYS A 206 -1.28 -8.83 -22.32
C LYS A 206 -0.46 -7.68 -22.89
#